data_df3919a69f3bac78dcb393bbcf01df7c
#
_entry.id   df3919a69f3bac78dcb393bbcf01df7c
#
_cell.length_a   1.000
_cell.length_b   1.000
_cell.length_c   1.000
_cell.angle_alpha   90.00
_cell.angle_beta   90.00
_cell.angle_gamma   90.00
#
_symmetry.space_group_name_H-M   'P 1'
#
loop_
_entity.id
_entity.type
_entity.pdbx_description
1 polymer ?
#
loop_
_entity_poly.entity_id
_entity_poly.type
_entity_poly.pdbx_seq_one_letter_code
_entity_poly.pdbx_strand_id
1 'polypeptide(L)'
;MAQGFIIIQIGNAQLEQLCGEAIVPAIRECDLEPKRVDKHTEGGLLKSEIIRFIEDGQIIVADVTNERPNVYLEIGFTMGVDKFRNLILTVREDHFPDSPNHKLDGPRVHFDLAGYDILRWSPDAIPTFKAELVKRIRRRLAILPGPATEAAPVWDEEWIAAQRVETILGLTQAGFKGFMEVRFALHPPKISKTQTELNAAAAAAPIRTFGWPIALYLHDQDSRPKAKADGIVARITRAKQSFDYWAIKRNGDFYFAGSLFEDQLPPEEQLYFNTRIVRVTEALLYCVRLYTSLGVDRSTKVTLAVRHSGLKGRVLTASTSNRYMSLPRRAEENMIDTEITATLDEIEAKLVENVKQLVAPVFMLFDFFVLDPSVYENIVNRFVQGEVT
;
A
#
# COMPACT_ATOMS: atom_id res chain seq x y z
N MET A 1 15.27 -0.66 16.85
CA MET A 1 14.52 -0.84 18.12
C MET A 1 13.28 0.05 18.04
N ALA A 2 12.12 -0.42 18.45
CA ALA A 2 10.88 0.38 18.43
C ALA A 2 11.04 1.63 19.32
N GLN A 3 10.44 2.76 18.92
CA GLN A 3 10.70 4.06 19.55
C GLN A 3 9.48 4.61 20.26
N GLY A 4 9.70 5.25 21.43
CA GLY A 4 8.72 6.08 22.13
C GLY A 4 9.14 7.55 22.04
N PHE A 5 8.42 8.38 21.28
CA PHE A 5 8.73 9.80 21.15
C PHE A 5 8.09 10.63 22.26
N ILE A 6 8.83 11.60 22.78
CA ILE A 6 8.40 12.45 23.89
C ILE A 6 8.29 13.89 23.41
N ILE A 7 7.09 14.43 23.47
CA ILE A 7 6.74 15.83 23.19
C ILE A 7 6.50 16.52 24.51
N ILE A 8 7.38 17.42 24.92
CA ILE A 8 7.30 18.10 26.23
C ILE A 8 7.99 19.47 26.19
N GLN A 9 7.55 20.39 26.99
CA GLN A 9 8.23 21.68 27.14
C GLN A 9 9.68 21.49 27.64
N ILE A 10 10.63 21.98 26.88
CA ILE A 10 12.06 21.98 27.23
C ILE A 10 12.38 23.13 28.19
N GLY A 11 13.31 22.90 29.14
CA GLY A 11 13.83 23.92 30.04
C GLY A 11 12.93 24.21 31.25
N ASN A 12 11.91 23.42 31.52
CA ASN A 12 11.10 23.50 32.73
C ASN A 12 11.54 22.41 33.73
N ALA A 13 12.02 22.80 34.92
CA ALA A 13 12.59 21.89 35.89
C ALA A 13 11.63 20.75 36.34
N GLN A 14 10.34 21.05 36.55
CA GLN A 14 9.35 20.04 36.93
C GLN A 14 9.09 19.04 35.83
N LEU A 15 9.03 19.53 34.59
CA LEU A 15 8.81 18.65 33.42
C LEU A 15 10.06 17.84 33.08
N GLU A 16 11.25 18.36 33.30
CA GLU A 16 12.49 17.58 33.19
C GLU A 16 12.55 16.48 34.24
N GLN A 17 12.12 16.77 35.49
CA GLN A 17 11.99 15.76 36.53
C GLN A 17 10.96 14.68 36.15
N LEU A 18 9.75 15.06 35.73
CA LEU A 18 8.71 14.15 35.24
C LEU A 18 9.22 13.26 34.11
N CYS A 19 9.91 13.87 33.15
CA CYS A 19 10.47 13.15 32.01
C CYS A 19 11.49 12.10 32.47
N GLY A 20 12.43 12.48 33.36
CA GLY A 20 13.49 11.62 33.85
C GLY A 20 13.02 10.51 34.80
N GLU A 21 12.08 10.80 35.68
CA GLU A 21 11.63 9.88 36.73
C GLU A 21 10.44 9.01 36.31
N ALA A 22 9.62 9.45 35.36
CA ALA A 22 8.42 8.73 34.95
C ALA A 22 8.36 8.39 33.45
N ILE A 23 8.42 9.38 32.54
CA ILE A 23 8.13 9.13 31.13
C ILE A 23 9.19 8.23 30.48
N VAL A 24 10.46 8.61 30.58
CA VAL A 24 11.59 7.81 30.03
C VAL A 24 11.62 6.41 30.65
N PRO A 25 11.54 6.22 31.97
CA PRO A 25 11.47 4.88 32.56
C PRO A 25 10.24 4.07 32.12
N ALA A 26 9.05 4.70 31.99
CA ALA A 26 7.84 4.02 31.53
C ALA A 26 7.96 3.50 30.10
N ILE A 27 8.55 4.30 29.21
CA ILE A 27 8.82 3.92 27.80
C ILE A 27 9.78 2.72 27.76
N ARG A 28 10.88 2.78 28.51
CA ARG A 28 11.87 1.68 28.59
C ARG A 28 11.29 0.40 29.17
N GLU A 29 10.41 0.50 30.19
CA GLU A 29 9.74 -0.65 30.81
C GLU A 29 8.77 -1.35 29.85
N CYS A 30 8.44 -0.71 28.73
CA CYS A 30 7.62 -1.25 27.65
C CYS A 30 8.46 -1.63 26.41
N ASP A 31 9.77 -1.87 26.57
CA ASP A 31 10.70 -2.30 25.53
C ASP A 31 10.82 -1.31 24.34
N LEU A 32 10.60 -0.02 24.61
CA LEU A 32 10.74 1.05 23.64
C LEU A 32 11.97 1.90 23.94
N GLU A 33 12.62 2.42 22.88
CA GLU A 33 13.70 3.40 23.00
C GLU A 33 13.12 4.82 23.12
N PRO A 34 13.32 5.54 24.24
CA PRO A 34 12.82 6.90 24.39
C PRO A 34 13.60 7.88 23.53
N LYS A 35 12.90 8.65 22.70
CA LYS A 35 13.46 9.72 21.88
C LYS A 35 12.90 11.07 22.29
N ARG A 36 13.77 12.07 22.33
CA ARG A 36 13.45 13.49 22.57
C ARG A 36 14.32 14.34 21.68
N VAL A 37 13.73 15.36 21.08
CA VAL A 37 14.43 16.18 20.07
C VAL A 37 15.63 16.93 20.59
N ASP A 38 15.59 17.42 21.85
CA ASP A 38 16.69 18.15 22.49
C ASP A 38 17.83 17.25 22.98
N LYS A 39 17.65 15.97 22.97
CA LYS A 39 18.68 14.96 23.32
C LYS A 39 19.27 14.27 22.09
N HIS A 40 18.86 14.69 20.89
CA HIS A 40 19.33 14.12 19.64
C HIS A 40 20.58 14.85 19.16
N THR A 41 21.64 14.10 18.84
CA THR A 41 22.98 14.63 18.53
C THR A 41 23.42 14.46 17.07
N GLU A 42 22.60 13.84 16.23
CA GLU A 42 22.97 13.46 14.85
C GLU A 42 22.81 14.61 13.83
N GLY A 43 22.74 15.81 14.18
CA GLY A 43 22.72 16.97 13.26
C GLY A 43 21.64 16.90 12.16
N GLY A 44 20.92 17.96 11.93
CA GLY A 44 19.86 18.08 10.92
C GLY A 44 18.99 19.30 11.14
N LEU A 45 18.00 19.53 10.27
CA LEU A 45 16.97 20.52 10.52
C LEU A 45 16.06 20.00 11.61
N LEU A 46 16.00 20.66 12.76
CA LEU A 46 15.21 20.28 13.94
C LEU A 46 13.75 19.89 13.58
N LYS A 47 13.14 20.59 12.63
CA LYS A 47 11.78 20.28 12.14
C LYS A 47 11.68 18.93 11.47
N SER A 48 12.67 18.55 10.66
CA SER A 48 12.68 17.25 9.96
C SER A 48 12.85 16.10 10.95
N GLU A 49 13.63 16.30 12.01
CA GLU A 49 13.81 15.32 13.09
C GLU A 49 12.52 15.10 13.89
N ILE A 50 11.79 16.16 14.22
CA ILE A 50 10.48 16.07 14.90
C ILE A 50 9.49 15.27 14.04
N ILE A 51 9.39 15.59 12.75
CA ILE A 51 8.53 14.89 11.81
C ILE A 51 8.88 13.39 11.79
N ARG A 52 10.15 13.07 11.61
CA ARG A 52 10.64 11.69 11.60
C ARG A 52 10.31 10.96 12.90
N PHE A 53 10.54 11.56 14.07
CA PHE A 53 10.22 10.93 15.35
C PHE A 53 8.72 10.72 15.56
N ILE A 54 7.86 11.57 15.00
CA ILE A 54 6.40 11.37 15.02
C ILE A 54 6.02 10.21 14.09
N GLU A 55 6.56 10.18 12.87
CA GLU A 55 6.27 9.13 11.89
C GLU A 55 6.78 7.75 12.33
N ASP A 56 8.00 7.68 12.88
CA ASP A 56 8.64 6.45 13.34
C ASP A 56 8.15 6.02 14.75
N GLY A 57 7.61 6.94 15.52
CA GLY A 57 7.16 6.70 16.89
C GLY A 57 6.06 5.64 16.98
N GLN A 58 6.32 4.55 17.70
CA GLN A 58 5.31 3.54 17.99
C GLN A 58 4.37 4.01 19.10
N ILE A 59 4.90 4.76 20.07
CA ILE A 59 4.13 5.50 21.09
C ILE A 59 4.64 6.94 21.09
N ILE A 60 3.73 7.89 21.23
CA ILE A 60 4.02 9.30 21.38
C ILE A 60 3.41 9.77 22.69
N VAL A 61 4.24 10.21 23.62
CA VAL A 61 3.79 10.79 24.91
C VAL A 61 3.94 12.30 24.82
N ALA A 62 2.83 13.03 24.86
CA ALA A 62 2.81 14.47 24.74
C ALA A 62 2.25 15.12 26.00
N ASP A 63 3.07 15.97 26.68
CA ASP A 63 2.65 16.69 27.88
C ASP A 63 2.25 18.12 27.54
N VAL A 64 0.97 18.46 27.79
CA VAL A 64 0.40 19.78 27.50
C VAL A 64 0.45 20.76 28.64
N THR A 65 1.19 20.46 29.71
CA THR A 65 1.39 21.36 30.84
C THR A 65 1.98 22.71 30.37
N ASN A 66 1.47 23.81 30.91
CA ASN A 66 1.84 25.18 30.60
C ASN A 66 1.46 25.65 29.16
N GLU A 67 0.58 24.96 28.46
CA GLU A 67 -0.07 25.40 27.21
C GLU A 67 0.92 25.86 26.13
N ARG A 68 2.02 25.14 25.92
CA ARG A 68 3.06 25.54 24.97
C ARG A 68 2.61 25.36 23.51
N PRO A 69 2.62 26.43 22.70
CA PRO A 69 2.16 26.37 21.30
C PRO A 69 2.87 25.31 20.46
N ASN A 70 4.18 25.10 20.67
CA ASN A 70 4.95 24.09 19.94
C ASN A 70 4.45 22.67 20.23
N VAL A 71 4.10 22.38 21.49
CA VAL A 71 3.55 21.08 21.87
C VAL A 71 2.21 20.83 21.17
N TYR A 72 1.33 21.84 21.12
CA TYR A 72 0.05 21.71 20.40
C TYR A 72 0.23 21.55 18.89
N LEU A 73 1.22 22.24 18.30
CA LEU A 73 1.54 22.09 16.87
C LEU A 73 1.99 20.66 16.56
N GLU A 74 2.86 20.08 17.39
CA GLU A 74 3.36 18.71 17.23
C GLU A 74 2.24 17.67 17.45
N ILE A 75 1.34 17.89 18.42
CA ILE A 75 0.13 17.09 18.62
C ILE A 75 -0.77 17.16 17.39
N GLY A 76 -1.04 18.36 16.87
CA GLY A 76 -1.84 18.55 15.66
C GLY A 76 -1.24 17.85 14.45
N PHE A 77 0.08 17.92 14.28
CA PHE A 77 0.78 17.17 13.23
C PHE A 77 0.63 15.66 13.43
N THR A 78 0.83 15.16 14.65
CA THR A 78 0.64 13.73 15.01
C THR A 78 -0.75 13.23 14.62
N MET A 79 -1.79 14.03 14.87
CA MET A 79 -3.16 13.71 14.47
C MET A 79 -3.35 13.75 12.95
N GLY A 80 -2.74 14.73 12.28
CA GLY A 80 -2.82 14.92 10.83
C GLY A 80 -2.18 13.80 10.00
N VAL A 81 -1.17 13.10 10.56
CA VAL A 81 -0.53 11.94 9.92
C VAL A 81 -1.08 10.60 10.41
N ASP A 82 -2.30 10.58 10.92
CA ASP A 82 -3.04 9.39 11.42
C ASP A 82 -2.34 8.63 12.56
N LYS A 83 -1.49 9.32 13.34
CA LYS A 83 -0.82 8.76 14.53
C LYS A 83 -1.58 9.00 15.84
N PHE A 84 -2.85 9.41 15.79
CA PHE A 84 -3.65 9.70 16.99
C PHE A 84 -3.82 8.47 17.91
N ARG A 85 -3.82 7.26 17.34
CA ARG A 85 -3.89 6.01 18.12
C ARG A 85 -2.60 5.72 18.89
N ASN A 86 -1.48 6.29 18.46
CA ASN A 86 -0.17 6.16 19.09
C ASN A 86 0.03 7.21 20.21
N LEU A 87 -0.81 8.27 20.23
CA LEU A 87 -0.67 9.41 21.09
C LEU A 87 -1.27 9.15 22.48
N ILE A 88 -0.49 9.44 23.52
CA ILE A 88 -0.91 9.49 24.92
C ILE A 88 -0.69 10.92 25.40
N LEU A 89 -1.78 11.60 25.72
CA LEU A 89 -1.73 12.95 26.27
C LEU A 89 -1.55 12.89 27.80
N THR A 90 -0.67 13.74 28.32
CA THR A 90 -0.47 13.92 29.75
C THR A 90 -0.53 15.40 30.13
N VAL A 91 -0.91 15.70 31.36
CA VAL A 91 -0.96 17.08 31.87
C VAL A 91 -0.91 17.11 33.37
N ARG A 92 -0.36 18.16 33.95
CA ARG A 92 -0.40 18.36 35.40
C ARG A 92 -1.84 18.60 35.88
N GLU A 93 -2.19 18.03 37.04
CA GLU A 93 -3.55 18.01 37.59
C GLU A 93 -4.19 19.39 37.78
N ASP A 94 -3.40 20.43 38.06
CA ASP A 94 -3.87 21.80 38.26
C ASP A 94 -4.54 22.45 37.03
N HIS A 95 -4.46 21.80 35.87
CA HIS A 95 -5.15 22.23 34.64
C HIS A 95 -6.65 21.83 34.62
N PHE A 96 -7.10 21.08 35.62
CA PHE A 96 -8.50 20.64 35.70
C PHE A 96 -9.26 21.36 36.81
N PRO A 97 -10.51 21.80 36.58
CA PRO A 97 -11.31 22.52 37.57
C PRO A 97 -11.60 21.74 38.88
N ASP A 98 -11.56 20.43 38.79
CA ASP A 98 -11.78 19.53 39.96
C ASP A 98 -10.53 19.29 40.79
N SER A 99 -9.37 19.81 40.40
CA SER A 99 -8.16 19.76 41.20
C SER A 99 -8.16 20.78 42.31
N PRO A 100 -7.71 20.41 43.54
CA PRO A 100 -7.56 21.36 44.64
C PRO A 100 -6.50 22.45 44.36
N ASN A 101 -5.60 22.20 43.39
CA ASN A 101 -4.54 23.12 42.99
C ASN A 101 -4.92 23.99 41.78
N HIS A 102 -6.17 23.87 41.27
CA HIS A 102 -6.64 24.64 40.14
C HIS A 102 -6.76 26.15 40.49
N LYS A 103 -6.35 26.98 39.53
CA LYS A 103 -6.53 28.42 39.61
C LYS A 103 -7.37 28.91 38.42
N LEU A 104 -8.37 29.78 38.71
CA LEU A 104 -9.28 30.26 37.67
C LEU A 104 -8.57 30.99 36.51
N ASP A 105 -7.49 31.71 36.82
CA ASP A 105 -6.64 32.39 35.83
C ASP A 105 -5.38 31.57 35.47
N GLY A 106 -5.33 30.31 35.86
CA GLY A 106 -4.21 29.40 35.61
C GLY A 106 -4.33 28.69 34.26
N PRO A 107 -3.31 27.88 33.94
CA PRO A 107 -3.31 27.06 32.72
C PRO A 107 -4.43 26.03 32.77
N ARG A 108 -4.98 25.66 31.61
CA ARG A 108 -6.12 24.75 31.45
C ARG A 108 -5.94 23.84 30.25
N VAL A 109 -6.71 22.78 30.22
CA VAL A 109 -6.83 21.95 29.00
C VAL A 109 -7.71 22.68 27.99
N HIS A 110 -7.18 22.95 26.80
CA HIS A 110 -7.95 23.59 25.72
C HIS A 110 -9.09 22.71 25.23
N PHE A 111 -10.17 23.36 24.78
CA PHE A 111 -11.40 22.71 24.29
C PHE A 111 -11.13 21.60 23.27
N ASP A 112 -10.23 21.84 22.31
CA ASP A 112 -9.89 20.88 21.25
C ASP A 112 -9.31 19.56 21.78
N LEU A 113 -8.73 19.55 22.98
CA LEU A 113 -8.20 18.35 23.65
C LEU A 113 -9.07 17.85 24.80
N ALA A 114 -10.07 18.62 25.25
CA ALA A 114 -10.90 18.30 26.41
C ALA A 114 -11.70 16.98 26.27
N GLY A 115 -11.96 16.54 25.04
CA GLY A 115 -12.64 15.27 24.73
C GLY A 115 -11.71 14.04 24.71
N TYR A 116 -10.41 14.21 24.84
CA TYR A 116 -9.45 13.11 24.85
C TYR A 116 -9.21 12.55 26.23
N ASP A 117 -8.81 11.29 26.30
CA ASP A 117 -8.39 10.62 27.54
C ASP A 117 -6.98 11.10 27.92
N ILE A 118 -6.90 12.15 28.77
CA ILE A 118 -5.66 12.76 29.20
C ILE A 118 -5.25 12.18 30.57
N LEU A 119 -4.03 11.67 30.67
CA LEU A 119 -3.48 11.17 31.93
C LEU A 119 -2.95 12.34 32.77
N ARG A 120 -3.53 12.52 33.95
CA ARG A 120 -3.12 13.55 34.92
C ARG A 120 -1.93 13.12 35.72
N TRP A 121 -1.05 14.05 36.03
CA TRP A 121 0.06 13.83 36.96
C TRP A 121 0.15 14.91 38.04
N SER A 122 0.70 14.54 39.18
CA SER A 122 1.01 15.46 40.29
C SER A 122 2.48 15.34 40.65
N PRO A 123 3.17 16.47 41.00
CA PRO A 123 4.55 16.43 41.49
C PRO A 123 4.73 15.49 42.71
N ASP A 124 3.70 15.37 43.52
CA ASP A 124 3.71 14.56 44.77
C ASP A 124 3.42 13.06 44.50
N ALA A 125 3.07 12.67 43.27
CA ALA A 125 2.65 11.32 42.92
C ALA A 125 3.29 10.79 41.63
N ILE A 126 4.52 11.16 41.31
CA ILE A 126 5.26 10.73 40.11
C ILE A 126 5.35 9.21 39.98
N PRO A 127 5.60 8.41 41.02
CA PRO A 127 5.62 6.95 40.88
C PRO A 127 4.28 6.36 40.48
N THR A 128 3.16 6.89 40.99
CA THR A 128 1.80 6.46 40.65
C THR A 128 1.50 6.80 39.17
N PHE A 129 1.88 8.00 38.73
CA PHE A 129 1.76 8.41 37.32
C PHE A 129 2.57 7.49 36.40
N LYS A 130 3.83 7.17 36.78
CA LYS A 130 4.67 6.22 36.01
C LYS A 130 3.95 4.88 35.82
N ALA A 131 3.45 4.29 36.91
CA ALA A 131 2.77 2.99 36.84
C ALA A 131 1.53 3.02 35.95
N GLU A 132 0.76 4.11 35.98
CA GLU A 132 -0.41 4.27 35.11
C GLU A 132 -0.02 4.52 33.66
N LEU A 133 1.04 5.28 33.42
CA LEU A 133 1.57 5.50 32.05
C LEU A 133 2.04 4.18 31.43
N VAL A 134 2.75 3.33 32.19
CA VAL A 134 3.14 1.98 31.73
C VAL A 134 1.93 1.16 31.30
N LYS A 135 0.86 1.14 32.11
CA LYS A 135 -0.39 0.43 31.75
C LYS A 135 -1.00 0.98 30.46
N ARG A 136 -1.02 2.31 30.29
CA ARG A 136 -1.54 2.95 29.06
C ARG A 136 -0.69 2.62 27.85
N ILE A 137 0.64 2.67 27.97
CA ILE A 137 1.56 2.29 26.88
C ILE A 137 1.29 0.83 26.48
N ARG A 138 1.31 -0.10 27.43
CA ARG A 138 1.05 -1.54 27.15
C ARG A 138 -0.32 -1.78 26.51
N ARG A 139 -1.37 -1.09 26.98
CA ARG A 139 -2.71 -1.17 26.38
C ARG A 139 -2.70 -0.66 24.93
N ARG A 140 -2.02 0.46 24.67
CA ARG A 140 -1.89 0.99 23.30
C ARG A 140 -1.10 0.05 22.41
N LEU A 141 0.04 -0.47 22.86
CA LEU A 141 0.84 -1.43 22.11
C LEU A 141 0.08 -2.71 21.79
N ALA A 142 -0.82 -3.17 22.65
CA ALA A 142 -1.65 -4.34 22.38
C ALA A 142 -2.73 -4.13 21.31
N ILE A 143 -3.13 -2.88 21.06
CA ILE A 143 -4.16 -2.52 20.08
C ILE A 143 -3.52 -2.05 18.76
N LEU A 144 -2.34 -1.43 18.87
CA LEU A 144 -1.58 -1.02 17.69
C LEU A 144 -1.06 -2.28 16.99
N PRO A 145 -1.06 -2.30 15.65
CA PRO A 145 -0.26 -3.29 14.95
C PRO A 145 1.15 -3.23 15.57
N GLY A 146 1.66 -4.38 15.96
CA GLY A 146 3.00 -4.50 16.58
C GLY A 146 4.02 -3.68 15.81
N PRO A 147 5.24 -3.40 16.38
CA PRO A 147 6.24 -2.64 15.65
C PRO A 147 6.25 -3.20 14.26
N ALA A 148 6.09 -2.36 13.27
CA ALA A 148 6.47 -2.74 11.92
C ALA A 148 7.93 -3.17 12.05
N THR A 149 8.17 -4.45 12.32
CA THR A 149 9.31 -5.14 11.75
C THR A 149 9.26 -4.62 10.33
N GLU A 150 10.26 -3.84 9.86
CA GLU A 150 10.30 -3.36 8.47
C GLU A 150 9.61 -4.45 7.66
N ALA A 151 8.37 -4.18 7.28
CA ALA A 151 7.54 -5.25 6.74
C ALA A 151 8.32 -5.66 5.52
N ALA A 152 8.86 -6.87 5.54
CA ALA A 152 9.75 -7.36 4.49
C ALA A 152 9.12 -6.89 3.19
N PRO A 153 9.85 -6.11 2.37
CA PRO A 153 9.23 -5.35 1.28
C PRO A 153 8.28 -6.26 0.55
N VAL A 154 7.03 -5.82 0.36
CA VAL A 154 5.97 -6.67 -0.23
C VAL A 154 6.50 -7.26 -1.54
N TRP A 155 7.30 -6.46 -2.27
CA TRP A 155 7.91 -6.82 -3.53
C TRP A 155 9.36 -7.31 -3.38
N ASP A 156 9.68 -8.42 -4.03
CA ASP A 156 11.05 -8.83 -4.32
C ASP A 156 11.53 -8.10 -5.58
N GLU A 157 12.05 -6.89 -5.39
CA GLU A 157 12.43 -6.01 -6.51
C GLU A 157 13.55 -6.60 -7.38
N GLU A 158 14.47 -7.36 -6.80
CA GLU A 158 15.55 -8.02 -7.56
C GLU A 158 14.97 -9.10 -8.49
N TRP A 159 14.07 -9.93 -7.96
CA TRP A 159 13.39 -10.94 -8.75
C TRP A 159 12.53 -10.31 -9.85
N ILE A 160 11.76 -9.27 -9.55
CA ILE A 160 10.92 -8.53 -10.52
C ILE A 160 11.80 -7.94 -11.62
N ALA A 161 12.93 -7.31 -11.27
CA ALA A 161 13.86 -6.75 -12.24
C ALA A 161 14.39 -7.81 -13.22
N ALA A 162 14.72 -9.01 -12.71
CA ALA A 162 15.13 -10.13 -13.55
C ALA A 162 14.03 -10.55 -14.54
N GLN A 163 12.75 -10.62 -14.09
CA GLN A 163 11.64 -10.95 -14.99
C GLN A 163 11.41 -9.86 -16.05
N ARG A 164 11.60 -8.58 -15.69
CA ARG A 164 11.50 -7.46 -16.65
C ARG A 164 12.55 -7.53 -17.76
N VAL A 165 13.76 -7.92 -17.44
CA VAL A 165 14.81 -8.09 -18.46
C VAL A 165 14.37 -9.12 -19.51
N GLU A 166 13.89 -10.29 -19.08
CA GLU A 166 13.36 -11.32 -19.97
C GLU A 166 12.18 -10.84 -20.82
N THR A 167 11.28 -10.08 -20.17
CA THR A 167 10.12 -9.48 -20.85
C THR A 167 10.53 -8.51 -21.94
N ILE A 168 11.40 -7.55 -21.63
CA ILE A 168 11.84 -6.50 -22.59
C ILE A 168 12.58 -7.14 -23.77
N LEU A 169 13.45 -8.11 -23.50
CA LEU A 169 14.14 -8.85 -24.56
C LEU A 169 13.14 -9.55 -25.49
N GLY A 170 12.12 -10.21 -24.92
CA GLY A 170 11.11 -10.92 -25.68
C GLY A 170 10.21 -9.98 -26.51
N LEU A 171 9.74 -8.90 -25.92
CA LEU A 171 8.94 -7.88 -26.61
C LEU A 171 9.71 -7.25 -27.78
N THR A 172 10.98 -6.88 -27.57
CA THR A 172 11.84 -6.31 -28.59
C THR A 172 12.04 -7.27 -29.76
N GLN A 173 12.33 -8.55 -29.47
CA GLN A 173 12.49 -9.59 -30.49
C GLN A 173 11.20 -9.84 -31.29
N ALA A 174 10.04 -9.75 -30.61
CA ALA A 174 8.73 -9.92 -31.24
C ALA A 174 8.21 -8.65 -31.96
N GLY A 175 8.87 -7.50 -31.79
CA GLY A 175 8.55 -6.24 -32.45
C GLY A 175 7.43 -5.43 -31.78
N PHE A 176 7.17 -5.64 -30.49
CA PHE A 176 6.17 -4.89 -29.71
C PHE A 176 6.77 -3.69 -29.01
N LYS A 177 6.00 -2.59 -28.96
CA LYS A 177 6.39 -1.33 -28.30
C LYS A 177 5.77 -1.17 -26.93
N GLY A 178 4.54 -1.65 -26.76
CA GLY A 178 3.77 -1.51 -25.53
C GLY A 178 3.48 -2.85 -24.85
N PHE A 179 3.36 -2.81 -23.52
CA PHE A 179 3.00 -3.99 -22.73
C PHE A 179 2.23 -3.60 -21.47
N MET A 180 1.49 -4.57 -20.94
CA MET A 180 0.92 -4.53 -19.61
C MET A 180 1.66 -5.54 -18.74
N GLU A 181 2.21 -5.07 -17.60
CA GLU A 181 2.79 -5.91 -16.55
C GLU A 181 1.80 -6.02 -15.40
N VAL A 182 1.66 -7.21 -14.84
CA VAL A 182 0.84 -7.48 -13.65
C VAL A 182 1.69 -8.23 -12.63
N ARG A 183 1.63 -7.79 -11.38
CA ARG A 183 2.36 -8.40 -10.27
C ARG A 183 1.43 -8.67 -9.11
N PHE A 184 1.61 -9.79 -8.45
CA PHE A 184 0.93 -10.12 -7.19
C PHE A 184 1.96 -10.48 -6.14
N ALA A 185 1.75 -10.04 -4.91
CA ALA A 185 2.53 -10.46 -3.77
C ALA A 185 1.63 -10.66 -2.54
N LEU A 186 1.75 -11.83 -1.91
CA LEU A 186 1.09 -12.11 -0.64
C LEU A 186 1.75 -11.31 0.47
N HIS A 187 0.95 -10.77 1.38
CA HIS A 187 1.46 -10.27 2.65
C HIS A 187 1.90 -11.44 3.56
N PRO A 188 2.89 -11.22 4.45
CA PRO A 188 3.32 -12.27 5.38
C PRO A 188 2.16 -12.80 6.25
N PRO A 189 2.16 -14.12 6.53
CA PRO A 189 3.14 -15.11 6.10
C PRO A 189 2.95 -15.50 4.64
N LYS A 190 4.07 -15.55 3.86
CA LYS A 190 4.05 -16.06 2.50
C LYS A 190 3.95 -17.58 2.49
N ILE A 191 3.43 -18.15 1.40
CA ILE A 191 3.33 -19.61 1.20
C ILE A 191 4.70 -20.21 0.85
N SER A 192 4.77 -21.54 0.89
CA SER A 192 5.91 -22.29 0.35
C SER A 192 5.37 -23.49 -0.46
N LYS A 193 5.47 -23.40 -1.78
CA LYS A 193 4.93 -24.38 -2.72
C LYS A 193 6.03 -25.05 -3.55
N THR A 194 5.80 -26.28 -3.93
CA THR A 194 6.63 -27.00 -4.89
C THR A 194 6.33 -26.53 -6.32
N GLN A 195 7.26 -26.75 -7.25
CA GLN A 195 7.04 -26.45 -8.67
C GLN A 195 5.84 -27.23 -9.24
N THR A 196 5.57 -28.43 -8.75
CA THR A 196 4.41 -29.25 -9.17
C THR A 196 3.09 -28.60 -8.75
N GLU A 197 3.00 -28.12 -7.49
CA GLU A 197 1.80 -27.40 -6.99
C GLU A 197 1.60 -26.09 -7.75
N LEU A 198 2.67 -25.33 -7.99
CA LEU A 198 2.61 -24.10 -8.79
C LEU A 198 2.12 -24.36 -10.21
N ASN A 199 2.62 -25.43 -10.83
CA ASN A 199 2.22 -25.82 -12.18
C ASN A 199 0.75 -26.23 -12.26
N ALA A 200 0.26 -27.00 -11.28
CA ALA A 200 -1.15 -27.38 -11.19
C ALA A 200 -2.06 -26.15 -10.98
N ALA A 201 -1.67 -25.23 -10.10
CA ALA A 201 -2.43 -24.02 -9.84
C ALA A 201 -2.46 -23.10 -11.08
N ALA A 202 -1.32 -22.93 -11.77
CA ALA A 202 -1.24 -22.15 -13.01
C ALA A 202 -2.12 -22.74 -14.13
N ALA A 203 -2.26 -24.06 -14.20
CA ALA A 203 -3.14 -24.70 -15.18
C ALA A 203 -4.64 -24.51 -14.86
N ALA A 204 -4.99 -24.36 -13.57
CA ALA A 204 -6.37 -24.23 -13.11
C ALA A 204 -6.87 -22.77 -13.07
N ALA A 205 -5.96 -21.80 -13.00
CA ALA A 205 -6.30 -20.40 -12.76
C ALA A 205 -6.83 -19.59 -13.97
N PRO A 206 -6.52 -19.91 -15.26
CA PRO A 206 -6.89 -19.06 -16.38
C PRO A 206 -8.39 -18.75 -16.43
N ILE A 207 -8.71 -17.49 -16.69
CA ILE A 207 -10.06 -17.01 -16.88
C ILE A 207 -10.43 -17.22 -18.35
N ARG A 208 -11.63 -17.69 -18.63
CA ARG A 208 -12.13 -17.72 -20.00
C ARG A 208 -12.39 -16.27 -20.44
N THR A 209 -11.75 -15.86 -21.52
CA THR A 209 -11.86 -14.52 -22.08
C THR A 209 -11.93 -14.60 -23.60
N PHE A 210 -12.24 -13.46 -24.24
CA PHE A 210 -12.11 -13.31 -25.69
C PHE A 210 -10.65 -13.01 -26.04
N GLY A 211 -9.98 -13.94 -26.69
CA GLY A 211 -8.56 -13.85 -27.03
C GLY A 211 -7.66 -14.60 -26.05
N TRP A 212 -6.45 -14.11 -25.82
CA TRP A 212 -5.47 -14.74 -24.98
C TRP A 212 -5.70 -14.39 -23.51
N PRO A 213 -5.90 -15.38 -22.61
CA PRO A 213 -6.01 -15.10 -21.19
C PRO A 213 -4.69 -14.64 -20.59
N ILE A 214 -4.76 -13.89 -19.48
CA ILE A 214 -3.60 -13.59 -18.65
C ILE A 214 -2.97 -14.90 -18.18
N ALA A 215 -1.63 -14.96 -18.23
CA ALA A 215 -0.85 -16.15 -17.87
C ALA A 215 -1.35 -17.42 -18.60
N LEU A 216 -1.51 -17.30 -19.90
CA LEU A 216 -1.91 -18.42 -20.75
C LEU A 216 -1.08 -19.65 -20.46
N TYR A 217 -1.75 -20.78 -20.24
CA TYR A 217 -1.13 -22.08 -20.00
C TYR A 217 -1.21 -22.94 -21.26
N LEU A 218 -0.06 -23.28 -21.84
CA LEU A 218 0.05 -24.13 -23.04
C LEU A 218 0.82 -25.41 -22.74
N HIS A 219 0.55 -26.46 -23.52
CA HIS A 219 1.14 -27.79 -23.33
C HIS A 219 2.23 -28.10 -24.37
N ASP A 220 2.37 -27.28 -25.41
CA ASP A 220 3.39 -27.51 -26.44
C ASP A 220 4.81 -27.31 -25.86
N GLN A 221 5.79 -27.98 -26.47
CA GLN A 221 7.15 -28.07 -25.93
C GLN A 221 7.82 -26.72 -25.75
N ASP A 222 7.53 -25.73 -26.61
CA ASP A 222 8.20 -24.44 -26.61
C ASP A 222 7.58 -23.46 -25.61
N SER A 223 6.25 -23.52 -25.43
CA SER A 223 5.47 -22.54 -24.66
C SER A 223 5.02 -23.06 -23.29
N ARG A 224 5.15 -24.38 -23.01
CA ARG A 224 4.77 -24.93 -21.69
C ARG A 224 5.60 -24.35 -20.55
N PRO A 225 5.05 -24.28 -19.35
CA PRO A 225 5.80 -23.86 -18.18
C PRO A 225 7.05 -24.71 -17.95
N LYS A 226 8.14 -24.05 -17.56
CA LYS A 226 9.44 -24.67 -17.24
C LYS A 226 9.76 -24.43 -15.77
N ALA A 227 10.21 -25.49 -15.10
CA ALA A 227 10.66 -25.39 -13.72
C ALA A 227 11.95 -24.58 -13.62
N LYS A 228 12.03 -23.74 -12.59
CA LYS A 228 13.21 -22.98 -12.16
C LYS A 228 13.52 -23.37 -10.71
N ALA A 229 14.72 -23.06 -10.23
CA ALA A 229 15.12 -23.36 -8.86
C ALA A 229 14.15 -22.79 -7.82
N ASP A 230 13.63 -21.58 -8.06
CA ASP A 230 12.78 -20.82 -7.16
C ASP A 230 11.29 -20.79 -7.55
N GLY A 231 10.89 -21.47 -8.65
CA GLY A 231 9.51 -21.45 -9.13
C GLY A 231 9.30 -22.06 -10.50
N ILE A 232 8.39 -21.47 -11.28
CA ILE A 232 8.10 -21.86 -12.67
C ILE A 232 7.99 -20.61 -13.55
N VAL A 233 8.30 -20.73 -14.83
CA VAL A 233 8.17 -19.68 -15.81
C VAL A 233 7.59 -20.21 -17.12
N ALA A 234 6.85 -19.36 -17.85
CA ALA A 234 6.48 -19.63 -19.24
C ALA A 234 6.73 -18.40 -20.11
N ARG A 235 7.17 -18.66 -21.33
CA ARG A 235 7.36 -17.65 -22.38
C ARG A 235 6.63 -18.11 -23.61
N ILE A 236 5.71 -17.29 -24.09
CA ILE A 236 4.88 -17.60 -25.25
C ILE A 236 5.11 -16.49 -26.27
N THR A 237 5.64 -16.86 -27.42
CA THR A 237 5.90 -15.92 -28.49
C THR A 237 5.19 -16.42 -29.75
N ARG A 238 4.25 -15.63 -30.25
CA ARG A 238 3.63 -15.84 -31.55
C ARG A 238 4.06 -14.69 -32.45
N ALA A 239 4.94 -14.98 -33.37
CA ALA A 239 5.55 -13.98 -34.25
C ALA A 239 4.52 -13.00 -34.82
N LYS A 240 4.69 -11.69 -34.52
CA LYS A 240 3.80 -10.58 -34.91
C LYS A 240 2.34 -10.70 -34.43
N GLN A 241 2.02 -11.59 -33.45
CA GLN A 241 0.66 -11.73 -32.96
C GLN A 241 0.57 -11.45 -31.44
N SER A 242 1.44 -12.03 -30.62
CA SER A 242 1.49 -11.77 -29.18
C SER A 242 2.83 -12.18 -28.59
N PHE A 243 3.14 -11.56 -27.49
CA PHE A 243 4.18 -11.98 -26.57
C PHE A 243 3.60 -11.97 -25.16
N ASP A 244 3.75 -13.09 -24.47
CA ASP A 244 3.38 -13.24 -23.07
C ASP A 244 4.52 -13.91 -22.30
N TYR A 245 4.79 -13.39 -21.14
CA TYR A 245 5.75 -13.94 -20.20
C TYR A 245 5.12 -13.97 -18.81
N TRP A 246 5.23 -15.09 -18.08
CA TRP A 246 4.81 -15.15 -16.71
C TRP A 246 5.71 -16.03 -15.87
N ALA A 247 5.80 -15.71 -14.59
CA ALA A 247 6.58 -16.44 -13.61
C ALA A 247 5.84 -16.50 -12.27
N ILE A 248 5.96 -17.63 -11.58
CA ILE A 248 5.43 -17.83 -10.22
C ILE A 248 6.56 -18.33 -9.33
N LYS A 249 6.86 -17.60 -8.25
CA LYS A 249 7.85 -17.98 -7.26
C LYS A 249 7.25 -18.93 -6.23
N ARG A 250 8.08 -19.77 -5.60
CA ARG A 250 7.62 -20.74 -4.57
C ARG A 250 6.93 -20.09 -3.36
N ASN A 251 7.24 -18.85 -3.08
CA ASN A 251 6.62 -18.05 -2.01
C ASN A 251 5.27 -17.43 -2.40
N GLY A 252 4.80 -17.63 -3.62
CA GLY A 252 3.54 -17.12 -4.17
C GLY A 252 3.67 -15.82 -4.95
N ASP A 253 4.83 -15.17 -5.01
CA ASP A 253 5.00 -13.98 -5.83
C ASP A 253 4.78 -14.34 -7.30
N PHE A 254 4.01 -13.50 -7.99
CA PHE A 254 3.60 -13.67 -9.37
C PHE A 254 4.02 -12.47 -10.21
N TYR A 255 4.46 -12.76 -11.42
CA TYR A 255 4.79 -11.79 -12.44
C TYR A 255 4.18 -12.21 -13.77
N PHE A 256 3.56 -11.28 -14.47
CA PHE A 256 3.08 -11.45 -15.85
C PHE A 256 3.39 -10.19 -16.64
N ALA A 257 3.76 -10.35 -17.92
CA ALA A 257 3.79 -9.27 -18.87
C ALA A 257 3.31 -9.76 -20.23
N GLY A 258 2.36 -9.03 -20.80
CA GLY A 258 1.80 -9.29 -22.13
C GLY A 258 1.88 -8.08 -23.03
N SER A 259 2.18 -8.30 -24.31
CA SER A 259 2.19 -7.24 -25.34
C SER A 259 0.81 -6.58 -25.48
N LEU A 260 0.80 -5.27 -25.78
CA LEU A 260 -0.44 -4.60 -26.14
C LEU A 260 -0.86 -5.06 -27.54
N PHE A 261 -2.05 -5.63 -27.64
CA PHE A 261 -2.54 -6.13 -28.92
C PHE A 261 -2.80 -4.99 -29.92
N GLU A 262 -2.98 -3.79 -29.43
CA GLU A 262 -3.12 -2.57 -30.22
C GLU A 262 -1.91 -2.29 -31.13
N ASP A 263 -0.72 -2.81 -30.76
CA ASP A 263 0.48 -2.69 -31.59
C ASP A 263 0.39 -3.43 -32.96
N GLN A 264 -0.61 -4.30 -33.11
CA GLN A 264 -0.85 -5.07 -34.31
C GLN A 264 -1.93 -4.47 -35.22
N LEU A 265 -2.65 -3.48 -34.73
CA LEU A 265 -3.79 -2.91 -35.43
C LEU A 265 -3.47 -1.53 -36.00
N PRO A 266 -3.65 -1.29 -37.28
CA PRO A 266 -3.56 0.06 -37.82
C PRO A 266 -4.78 0.90 -37.41
N PRO A 267 -4.58 2.18 -37.02
CA PRO A 267 -3.27 2.79 -36.75
C PRO A 267 -2.66 2.34 -35.42
N GLU A 268 -1.37 2.02 -35.42
CA GLU A 268 -0.61 1.47 -34.25
C GLU A 268 -0.55 2.39 -33.01
N GLU A 269 -1.09 3.59 -33.13
CA GLU A 269 -1.04 4.62 -32.07
C GLU A 269 -2.28 4.66 -31.18
N GLN A 270 -3.07 3.59 -31.12
CA GLN A 270 -4.29 3.56 -30.31
C GLN A 270 -4.06 2.84 -28.96
N LEU A 271 -4.84 3.23 -27.95
CA LEU A 271 -5.04 2.47 -26.72
C LEU A 271 -6.55 2.34 -26.48
N TYR A 272 -7.03 1.11 -26.34
CA TYR A 272 -8.45 0.87 -26.14
C TYR A 272 -8.82 0.83 -24.65
N PHE A 273 -9.58 1.83 -24.18
CA PHE A 273 -9.95 1.92 -22.78
C PHE A 273 -10.76 0.71 -22.28
N ASN A 274 -11.69 0.22 -23.08
CA ASN A 274 -12.49 -0.96 -22.74
C ASN A 274 -11.62 -2.22 -22.62
N THR A 275 -10.62 -2.39 -23.50
CA THR A 275 -9.66 -3.49 -23.38
C THR A 275 -8.83 -3.39 -22.10
N ARG A 276 -8.40 -2.20 -21.68
CA ARG A 276 -7.68 -2.03 -20.40
C ARG A 276 -8.54 -2.41 -19.22
N ILE A 277 -9.82 -2.01 -19.19
CA ILE A 277 -10.78 -2.40 -18.15
C ILE A 277 -10.92 -3.93 -18.10
N VAL A 278 -11.14 -4.57 -19.24
CA VAL A 278 -11.27 -6.04 -19.33
C VAL A 278 -10.00 -6.73 -18.83
N ARG A 279 -8.81 -6.30 -19.29
CA ARG A 279 -7.55 -6.93 -18.90
C ARG A 279 -7.24 -6.80 -17.39
N VAL A 280 -7.55 -5.67 -16.80
CA VAL A 280 -7.39 -5.48 -15.35
C VAL A 280 -8.43 -6.29 -14.58
N THR A 281 -9.67 -6.37 -15.06
CA THR A 281 -10.70 -7.26 -14.48
C THR A 281 -10.24 -8.72 -14.48
N GLU A 282 -9.71 -9.16 -15.61
CA GLU A 282 -9.15 -10.52 -15.76
C GLU A 282 -7.99 -10.77 -14.79
N ALA A 283 -7.07 -9.79 -14.64
CA ALA A 283 -5.95 -9.88 -13.71
C ALA A 283 -6.39 -10.07 -12.25
N LEU A 284 -7.40 -9.31 -11.83
CA LEU A 284 -7.98 -9.41 -10.49
C LEU A 284 -8.62 -10.80 -10.25
N LEU A 285 -9.41 -11.28 -11.19
CA LEU A 285 -10.04 -12.60 -11.09
C LEU A 285 -9.01 -13.73 -11.16
N TYR A 286 -7.98 -13.59 -12.01
CA TYR A 286 -6.88 -14.53 -12.09
C TYR A 286 -6.10 -14.61 -10.76
N CYS A 287 -5.82 -13.47 -10.12
CA CYS A 287 -5.18 -13.40 -8.82
C CYS A 287 -5.95 -14.24 -7.78
N VAL A 288 -7.27 -14.04 -7.67
CA VAL A 288 -8.10 -14.79 -6.73
C VAL A 288 -8.09 -16.29 -7.04
N ARG A 289 -8.23 -16.68 -8.31
CA ARG A 289 -8.22 -18.11 -8.71
C ARG A 289 -6.87 -18.78 -8.45
N LEU A 290 -5.77 -18.10 -8.80
CA LEU A 290 -4.43 -18.62 -8.58
C LEU A 290 -4.19 -18.92 -7.09
N TYR A 291 -4.44 -17.94 -6.24
CA TYR A 291 -4.20 -18.09 -4.81
C TYR A 291 -5.17 -19.07 -4.14
N THR A 292 -6.43 -19.10 -4.56
CA THR A 292 -7.38 -20.13 -4.11
C THR A 292 -6.90 -21.54 -4.50
N SER A 293 -6.40 -21.72 -5.73
CA SER A 293 -5.84 -23.01 -6.20
C SER A 293 -4.56 -23.39 -5.46
N LEU A 294 -3.82 -22.43 -4.93
CA LEU A 294 -2.65 -22.64 -4.06
C LEU A 294 -3.03 -22.89 -2.59
N GLY A 295 -4.32 -22.88 -2.25
CA GLY A 295 -4.81 -23.10 -0.90
C GLY A 295 -4.58 -21.90 0.05
N VAL A 296 -4.47 -20.69 -0.49
CA VAL A 296 -4.37 -19.45 0.30
C VAL A 296 -5.74 -19.11 0.86
N ASP A 297 -5.79 -18.75 2.14
CA ASP A 297 -7.01 -18.31 2.79
C ASP A 297 -7.52 -17.00 2.15
N ARG A 298 -8.84 -16.90 1.95
CA ARG A 298 -9.45 -15.78 1.26
C ARG A 298 -9.38 -14.45 2.03
N SER A 299 -9.13 -14.51 3.34
CA SER A 299 -8.87 -13.32 4.18
C SER A 299 -7.44 -12.80 4.06
N THR A 300 -6.56 -13.53 3.35
CA THR A 300 -5.16 -13.12 3.15
C THR A 300 -5.08 -11.86 2.29
N LYS A 301 -4.30 -10.88 2.76
CA LYS A 301 -4.00 -9.67 2.01
C LYS A 301 -3.03 -9.94 0.87
N VAL A 302 -3.34 -9.36 -0.28
CA VAL A 302 -2.53 -9.38 -1.49
C VAL A 302 -2.33 -7.96 -1.97
N THR A 303 -1.11 -7.61 -2.33
CA THR A 303 -0.85 -6.42 -3.13
C THR A 303 -0.81 -6.82 -4.59
N LEU A 304 -1.57 -6.10 -5.42
CA LEU A 304 -1.64 -6.26 -6.86
C LEU A 304 -1.23 -4.95 -7.52
N ALA A 305 -0.20 -5.00 -8.36
CA ALA A 305 0.25 -3.86 -9.15
C ALA A 305 0.12 -4.11 -10.65
N VAL A 306 -0.25 -3.06 -11.36
CA VAL A 306 -0.36 -3.07 -12.83
C VAL A 306 0.48 -1.93 -13.39
N ARG A 307 1.36 -2.26 -14.33
CA ARG A 307 2.11 -1.30 -15.14
C ARG A 307 1.59 -1.30 -16.57
N HIS A 308 1.30 -0.12 -17.11
CA HIS A 308 1.13 0.07 -18.54
C HIS A 308 2.33 0.82 -19.11
N SER A 309 2.94 0.31 -20.17
CA SER A 309 4.12 0.89 -20.80
C SER A 309 3.94 0.99 -22.31
N GLY A 310 4.71 1.89 -22.95
CA GLY A 310 4.57 2.19 -24.37
C GLY A 310 3.36 3.08 -24.66
N LEU A 311 2.97 3.97 -23.73
CA LEU A 311 1.78 4.82 -23.84
C LEU A 311 2.01 6.11 -24.63
N LYS A 312 3.24 6.63 -24.61
CA LYS A 312 3.56 7.94 -25.21
C LYS A 312 3.14 8.03 -26.67
N GLY A 313 2.40 9.08 -26.98
CA GLY A 313 1.89 9.37 -28.31
C GLY A 313 0.61 8.62 -28.70
N ARG A 314 0.18 7.61 -27.90
CA ARG A 314 -1.06 6.87 -28.19
C ARG A 314 -2.28 7.74 -27.98
N VAL A 315 -3.32 7.45 -28.78
CA VAL A 315 -4.65 8.07 -28.67
C VAL A 315 -5.59 7.12 -27.95
N LEU A 316 -6.24 7.60 -26.90
CA LEU A 316 -7.27 6.84 -26.20
C LEU A 316 -8.54 6.73 -27.04
N THR A 317 -9.06 5.53 -27.20
CA THR A 317 -10.29 5.26 -27.98
C THR A 317 -10.99 3.99 -27.46
N ALA A 318 -12.04 3.56 -28.13
CA ALA A 318 -12.73 2.29 -27.87
C ALA A 318 -12.43 1.28 -28.97
N SER A 319 -12.40 -0.01 -28.64
CA SER A 319 -12.27 -1.09 -29.63
C SER A 319 -13.57 -1.36 -30.40
N THR A 320 -14.68 -0.76 -30.00
CA THR A 320 -16.00 -0.98 -30.59
C THR A 320 -16.58 0.32 -31.13
N SER A 321 -17.26 0.24 -32.28
CA SER A 321 -17.81 1.40 -32.98
C SER A 321 -19.01 2.07 -32.29
N ASN A 322 -19.60 1.43 -31.30
CA ASN A 322 -20.72 1.97 -30.52
C ASN A 322 -20.28 2.89 -29.36
N ARG A 323 -18.98 3.08 -29.16
CA ARG A 323 -18.40 3.98 -28.16
C ARG A 323 -17.47 4.96 -28.86
N TYR A 324 -17.90 6.20 -29.00
CA TYR A 324 -17.16 7.25 -29.70
C TYR A 324 -16.59 8.27 -28.74
N MET A 325 -15.35 8.70 -28.97
CA MET A 325 -14.72 9.84 -28.28
C MET A 325 -14.68 11.04 -29.23
N SER A 326 -15.22 12.16 -28.79
CA SER A 326 -15.40 13.37 -29.61
C SER A 326 -14.08 14.07 -29.98
N LEU A 327 -13.04 13.90 -29.16
CA LEU A 327 -11.72 14.51 -29.38
C LEU A 327 -10.61 13.47 -29.18
N PRO A 328 -9.55 13.49 -30.04
CA PRO A 328 -8.39 12.66 -29.83
C PRO A 328 -7.62 13.12 -28.58
N ARG A 329 -7.37 12.21 -27.65
CA ARG A 329 -6.61 12.46 -26.42
C ARG A 329 -5.34 11.65 -26.46
N ARG A 330 -4.19 12.31 -26.32
CA ARG A 330 -2.87 11.68 -26.42
C ARG A 330 -2.17 11.64 -25.07
N ALA A 331 -1.48 10.54 -24.80
CA ALA A 331 -0.60 10.45 -23.63
C ALA A 331 0.77 11.09 -23.94
N GLU A 332 1.24 11.92 -23.02
CA GLU A 332 2.61 12.46 -23.04
C GLU A 332 3.59 11.55 -22.30
N GLU A 333 3.11 10.88 -21.26
CA GLU A 333 3.88 9.92 -20.48
C GLU A 333 3.94 8.55 -21.14
N ASN A 334 5.09 7.87 -20.96
CA ASN A 334 5.29 6.56 -21.58
C ASN A 334 4.80 5.40 -20.71
N MET A 335 4.69 5.61 -19.39
CA MET A 335 4.46 4.52 -18.43
C MET A 335 3.74 5.04 -17.20
N ILE A 336 2.94 4.15 -16.59
CA ILE A 336 2.33 4.37 -15.28
C ILE A 336 2.24 3.05 -14.52
N ASP A 337 2.51 3.12 -13.22
CA ASP A 337 2.25 2.05 -12.25
C ASP A 337 1.03 2.41 -11.41
N THR A 338 0.17 1.42 -11.19
CA THR A 338 -0.99 1.51 -10.28
C THR A 338 -1.01 0.29 -9.38
N GLU A 339 -1.50 0.47 -8.14
CA GLU A 339 -1.44 -0.60 -7.13
C GLU A 339 -2.67 -0.55 -6.22
N ILE A 340 -3.10 -1.73 -5.76
CA ILE A 340 -4.08 -1.90 -4.70
C ILE A 340 -3.59 -2.96 -3.70
N THR A 341 -4.02 -2.85 -2.46
CA THR A 341 -3.87 -3.90 -1.44
C THR A 341 -5.25 -4.22 -0.89
N ALA A 342 -5.66 -5.48 -0.99
CA ALA A 342 -6.95 -5.97 -0.53
C ALA A 342 -6.86 -7.45 -0.15
N THR A 343 -7.84 -7.98 0.58
CA THR A 343 -7.99 -9.42 0.75
C THR A 343 -8.56 -10.05 -0.52
N LEU A 344 -8.37 -11.37 -0.70
CA LEU A 344 -8.93 -12.07 -1.86
C LEU A 344 -10.47 -11.94 -1.93
N ASP A 345 -11.15 -11.93 -0.78
CA ASP A 345 -12.61 -11.68 -0.71
C ASP A 345 -12.97 -10.26 -1.13
N GLU A 346 -12.22 -9.26 -0.71
CA GLU A 346 -12.47 -7.87 -1.09
C GLU A 346 -12.20 -7.62 -2.58
N ILE A 347 -11.25 -8.33 -3.19
CA ILE A 347 -10.99 -8.23 -4.64
C ILE A 347 -12.24 -8.61 -5.42
N GLU A 348 -12.92 -9.72 -5.09
CA GLU A 348 -14.14 -10.13 -5.76
C GLU A 348 -15.35 -9.27 -5.38
N ALA A 349 -15.54 -8.98 -4.09
CA ALA A 349 -16.68 -8.22 -3.60
C ALA A 349 -16.74 -6.78 -4.13
N LYS A 350 -15.56 -6.16 -4.36
CA LYS A 350 -15.40 -4.77 -4.83
C LYS A 350 -14.74 -4.71 -6.22
N LEU A 351 -15.05 -5.67 -7.09
CA LEU A 351 -14.34 -5.84 -8.37
C LEU A 351 -14.37 -4.59 -9.24
N VAL A 352 -15.51 -3.93 -9.40
CA VAL A 352 -15.66 -2.70 -10.20
C VAL A 352 -14.83 -1.55 -9.62
N GLU A 353 -14.85 -1.38 -8.30
CA GLU A 353 -14.10 -0.34 -7.60
C GLU A 353 -12.58 -0.56 -7.72
N ASN A 354 -12.14 -1.80 -7.53
CA ASN A 354 -10.73 -2.19 -7.67
C ASN A 354 -10.22 -1.98 -9.11
N VAL A 355 -11.03 -2.36 -10.10
CA VAL A 355 -10.72 -2.10 -11.51
C VAL A 355 -10.60 -0.61 -11.78
N LYS A 356 -11.56 0.18 -11.31
CA LYS A 356 -11.55 1.64 -11.47
C LYS A 356 -10.30 2.25 -10.81
N GLN A 357 -9.94 1.83 -9.61
CA GLN A 357 -8.76 2.33 -8.90
C GLN A 357 -7.46 2.07 -9.68
N LEU A 358 -7.35 0.92 -10.34
CA LEU A 358 -6.17 0.55 -11.13
C LEU A 358 -6.12 1.20 -12.51
N VAL A 359 -7.28 1.46 -13.14
CA VAL A 359 -7.31 1.88 -14.56
C VAL A 359 -7.57 3.38 -14.72
N ALA A 360 -8.32 4.03 -13.82
CA ALA A 360 -8.62 5.46 -13.94
C ALA A 360 -7.36 6.34 -14.01
N PRO A 361 -6.28 6.09 -13.24
CA PRO A 361 -5.04 6.86 -13.37
C PRO A 361 -4.40 6.73 -14.76
N VAL A 362 -4.53 5.58 -15.44
CA VAL A 362 -4.05 5.41 -16.81
C VAL A 362 -4.76 6.37 -17.75
N PHE A 363 -6.08 6.49 -17.62
CA PHE A 363 -6.88 7.36 -18.49
C PHE A 363 -6.64 8.86 -18.23
N MET A 364 -6.26 9.22 -16.99
CA MET A 364 -5.87 10.60 -16.65
C MET A 364 -4.66 11.09 -17.45
N LEU A 365 -3.77 10.19 -17.91
CA LEU A 365 -2.63 10.54 -18.76
C LEU A 365 -3.05 11.02 -20.17
N PHE A 366 -4.31 10.81 -20.54
CA PHE A 366 -4.89 11.20 -21.82
C PHE A 366 -5.74 12.47 -21.64
N ASP A 367 -5.10 13.63 -21.48
CA ASP A 367 -5.75 14.94 -21.29
C ASP A 367 -6.79 14.95 -20.16
N PHE A 368 -6.42 14.44 -18.98
CA PHE A 368 -7.30 14.36 -17.80
C PHE A 368 -8.64 13.66 -18.09
N PHE A 369 -8.62 12.63 -18.94
CA PHE A 369 -9.85 11.93 -19.27
C PHE A 369 -10.42 11.17 -18.07
N VAL A 370 -11.67 11.47 -17.73
CA VAL A 370 -12.44 10.79 -16.71
C VAL A 370 -13.57 10.01 -17.40
N LEU A 371 -13.55 8.70 -17.22
CA LEU A 371 -14.58 7.81 -17.73
C LEU A 371 -15.75 7.75 -16.74
N ASP A 372 -17.00 7.78 -17.27
CA ASP A 372 -18.19 7.65 -16.45
C ASP A 372 -18.19 6.33 -15.65
N PRO A 373 -18.51 6.36 -14.34
CA PRO A 373 -18.53 5.16 -13.50
C PRO A 373 -19.42 4.03 -14.05
N SER A 374 -20.54 4.34 -14.67
CA SER A 374 -21.44 3.35 -15.26
C SER A 374 -20.82 2.55 -16.40
N VAL A 375 -19.82 3.12 -17.08
CA VAL A 375 -19.10 2.43 -18.16
C VAL A 375 -18.17 1.35 -17.59
N TYR A 376 -17.50 1.63 -16.47
CA TYR A 376 -16.73 0.59 -15.77
C TYR A 376 -17.63 -0.56 -15.33
N GLU A 377 -18.74 -0.24 -14.68
CA GLU A 377 -19.70 -1.23 -14.21
C GLU A 377 -20.25 -2.09 -15.35
N ASN A 378 -20.64 -1.46 -16.45
CA ASN A 378 -21.15 -2.17 -17.62
C ASN A 378 -20.09 -3.13 -18.20
N ILE A 379 -18.85 -2.68 -18.39
CA ILE A 379 -17.79 -3.50 -19.00
C ILE A 379 -17.41 -4.67 -18.08
N VAL A 380 -17.22 -4.40 -16.79
CA VAL A 380 -16.82 -5.43 -15.80
C VAL A 380 -17.91 -6.50 -15.68
N ASN A 381 -19.19 -6.09 -15.54
CA ASN A 381 -20.30 -7.02 -15.38
C ASN A 381 -20.50 -7.89 -16.63
N ARG A 382 -20.43 -7.32 -17.82
CA ARG A 382 -20.50 -8.08 -19.07
C ARG A 382 -19.35 -9.07 -19.21
N PHE A 383 -18.12 -8.65 -18.87
CA PHE A 383 -16.98 -9.57 -18.87
C PHE A 383 -17.18 -10.76 -17.91
N VAL A 384 -17.65 -10.50 -16.69
CA VAL A 384 -17.94 -11.57 -15.69
C VAL A 384 -19.02 -12.53 -16.20
N GLN A 385 -19.99 -12.02 -16.94
CA GLN A 385 -21.05 -12.82 -17.59
C GLN A 385 -20.59 -13.59 -18.84
N GLY A 386 -19.35 -13.37 -19.28
CA GLY A 386 -18.78 -14.00 -20.48
C GLY A 386 -19.22 -13.35 -21.79
N GLU A 387 -19.67 -12.10 -21.72
CA GLU A 387 -20.07 -11.33 -22.91
C GLU A 387 -18.89 -10.53 -23.50
N VAL A 388 -18.92 -10.32 -24.81
CA VAL A 388 -17.98 -9.42 -25.49
C VAL A 388 -18.26 -7.97 -25.10
N THR A 389 -17.23 -7.21 -24.69
CA THR A 389 -17.34 -5.84 -24.17
C THR A 389 -16.80 -4.81 -25.13
#